data_83ad7b7c153e7b794ddd71d4eb04f1f3
#
_entry.id   83ad7b7c153e7b794ddd71d4eb04f1f3
#
_cell.length_a   1.000
_cell.length_b   1.000
_cell.length_c   1.000
_cell.angle_alpha   90.00
_cell.angle_beta   90.00
_cell.angle_gamma   90.00
#
_symmetry.space_group_name_H-M   'P 1'
#
loop_
_entity.id
_entity.type
_entity.pdbx_description
1 polymer ?
#
loop_
_entity_poly.entity_id
_entity_poly.type
_entity_poly.pdbx_seq_one_letter_code
_entity_poly.pdbx_strand_id
1 'polypeptide(L)'
;MINIGSKTALTGQGKTSAYAAAKGAILGLTREWAAALAPDEVRVNAVVVAEAWTPLYAQWIKTFGDEQAQREQLAKITDRIPLGHRMTETSEIADTVVFLLSDRSSHTTGQWVFPDGGYVHLDRALD
;
A
#
# COMPACT_ATOMS: atom_id res chain seq x y z
N MET A 1 -14.44 8.35 -4.37
CA MET A 1 -13.99 7.03 -4.88
C MET A 1 -12.61 6.72 -4.35
N ILE A 2 -12.33 5.45 -3.97
CA ILE A 2 -10.99 5.02 -3.53
C ILE A 2 -10.54 3.82 -4.37
N ASN A 3 -9.36 3.92 -4.93
CA ASN A 3 -8.67 2.85 -5.64
C ASN A 3 -7.62 2.22 -4.72
N ILE A 4 -7.45 0.90 -4.79
CA ILE A 4 -6.42 0.19 -4.03
C ILE A 4 -5.22 -0.08 -4.93
N GLY A 5 -4.17 0.72 -4.72
CA GLY A 5 -2.88 0.58 -5.38
C GLY A 5 -1.97 -0.45 -4.69
N SER A 6 -0.73 -0.52 -5.16
CA SER A 6 0.31 -1.36 -4.57
C SER A 6 1.68 -0.73 -4.75
N LYS A 7 2.55 -0.89 -3.76
CA LYS A 7 3.98 -0.51 -3.85
C LYS A 7 4.66 -1.09 -5.09
N THR A 8 4.24 -2.29 -5.51
CA THR A 8 4.84 -3.02 -6.64
C THR A 8 4.81 -2.21 -7.94
N ALA A 9 3.83 -1.33 -8.11
CA ALA A 9 3.74 -0.42 -9.25
C ALA A 9 4.83 0.68 -9.23
N LEU A 10 5.42 0.95 -8.07
CA LEU A 10 6.37 2.06 -7.86
C LEU A 10 7.80 1.57 -7.66
N THR A 11 7.99 0.52 -6.84
CA THR A 11 9.32 0.03 -6.46
C THR A 11 9.81 -1.11 -7.34
N GLY A 12 8.88 -1.82 -8.01
CA GLY A 12 9.15 -3.10 -8.63
C GLY A 12 9.37 -4.21 -7.58
N GLN A 13 9.15 -5.45 -7.98
CA GLN A 13 9.35 -6.62 -7.10
C GLN A 13 10.06 -7.76 -7.84
N GLY A 14 10.04 -7.74 -9.17
CA GLY A 14 10.45 -8.85 -10.01
C GLY A 14 9.38 -9.94 -10.11
N LYS A 15 9.33 -10.61 -11.26
CA LYS A 15 8.42 -11.75 -11.53
C LYS A 15 6.91 -11.46 -11.40
N THR A 16 6.51 -10.18 -11.33
CA THR A 16 5.10 -9.75 -11.15
C THR A 16 4.68 -8.72 -12.19
N SER A 17 5.16 -8.81 -13.45
CA SER A 17 4.95 -7.79 -14.47
C SER A 17 3.49 -7.45 -14.73
N ALA A 18 2.61 -8.44 -14.87
CA ALA A 18 1.18 -8.21 -15.09
C ALA A 18 0.52 -7.51 -13.88
N TYR A 19 0.89 -7.90 -12.67
CA TYR A 19 0.38 -7.26 -11.45
C TYR A 19 0.88 -5.81 -11.33
N ALA A 20 2.17 -5.57 -11.59
CA ALA A 20 2.75 -4.23 -11.57
C ALA A 20 2.08 -3.32 -12.62
N ALA A 21 1.84 -3.83 -13.84
CA ALA A 21 1.13 -3.11 -14.89
C ALA A 21 -0.30 -2.75 -14.48
N ALA A 22 -1.06 -3.71 -13.95
CA ALA A 22 -2.43 -3.49 -13.47
C ALA A 22 -2.48 -2.44 -12.34
N LYS A 23 -1.58 -2.53 -11.38
CA LYS A 23 -1.52 -1.57 -10.26
C LYS A 23 -0.99 -0.20 -10.68
N GLY A 24 -0.10 -0.14 -11.66
CA GLY A 24 0.33 1.11 -12.30
C GLY A 24 -0.81 1.81 -13.04
N ALA A 25 -1.62 1.04 -13.78
CA ALA A 25 -2.82 1.56 -14.44
C ALA A 25 -3.82 2.17 -13.43
N ILE A 26 -4.02 1.52 -12.28
CA ILE A 26 -4.89 2.03 -11.20
C ILE A 26 -4.39 3.39 -10.68
N LEU A 27 -3.08 3.55 -10.51
CA LEU A 27 -2.50 4.81 -10.05
C LEU A 27 -2.69 5.94 -11.09
N GLY A 28 -2.48 5.63 -12.38
CA GLY A 28 -2.74 6.57 -13.47
C GLY A 28 -4.21 6.96 -13.55
N LEU A 29 -5.11 5.97 -13.53
CA LEU A 29 -6.56 6.18 -13.56
C LEU A 29 -7.07 6.99 -12.37
N THR A 30 -6.44 6.89 -11.20
CA THR A 30 -6.80 7.70 -10.04
C THR A 30 -6.71 9.19 -10.34
N ARG A 31 -5.64 9.64 -11.00
CA ARG A 31 -5.46 11.05 -11.39
C ARG A 31 -6.36 11.44 -12.55
N GLU A 32 -6.47 10.58 -13.54
CA GLU A 32 -7.34 10.81 -14.69
C GLU A 32 -8.80 10.99 -14.25
N TRP A 33 -9.31 10.08 -13.42
CA TRP A 33 -10.69 10.17 -12.93
C TRP A 33 -10.87 11.31 -11.93
N ALA A 34 -9.85 11.66 -11.13
CA ALA A 34 -9.93 12.84 -10.26
C ALA A 34 -10.14 14.13 -11.09
N ALA A 35 -9.44 14.26 -12.21
CA ALA A 35 -9.60 15.40 -13.11
C ALA A 35 -10.95 15.36 -13.84
N ALA A 36 -11.31 14.21 -14.40
CA ALA A 36 -12.54 14.05 -15.18
C ALA A 36 -13.81 14.27 -14.35
N LEU A 37 -13.81 13.85 -13.07
CA LEU A 37 -14.98 13.89 -12.20
C LEU A 37 -15.00 15.10 -11.24
N ALA A 38 -13.98 15.95 -11.28
CA ALA A 38 -13.93 17.15 -10.45
C ALA A 38 -15.10 18.11 -10.69
N PRO A 39 -15.58 18.32 -11.95
CA PRO A 39 -16.77 19.16 -12.20
C PRO A 39 -18.05 18.64 -11.53
N ASP A 40 -18.13 17.34 -11.27
CA ASP A 40 -19.25 16.69 -10.58
C ASP A 40 -19.02 16.59 -9.05
N GLU A 41 -17.99 17.26 -8.53
CA GLU A 41 -17.58 17.23 -7.12
C GLU A 41 -17.24 15.82 -6.58
N VAL A 42 -16.88 14.89 -7.47
CA VAL A 42 -16.47 13.53 -7.10
C VAL A 42 -14.96 13.48 -6.89
N ARG A 43 -14.56 13.16 -5.66
CA ARG A 43 -13.15 12.95 -5.31
C ARG A 43 -12.70 11.52 -5.62
N VAL A 44 -11.49 11.37 -6.17
CA VAL A 44 -10.87 10.08 -6.49
C VAL A 44 -9.46 10.06 -5.93
N ASN A 45 -9.18 9.14 -5.01
CA ASN A 45 -7.85 8.94 -4.42
C ASN A 45 -7.46 7.47 -4.46
N ALA A 46 -6.19 7.18 -4.26
CA ALA A 46 -5.69 5.82 -4.10
C ALA A 46 -5.06 5.61 -2.72
N VAL A 47 -5.29 4.44 -2.14
CA VAL A 47 -4.52 3.92 -1.02
C VAL A 47 -3.52 2.91 -1.57
N VAL A 48 -2.23 3.19 -1.39
CA VAL A 48 -1.13 2.36 -1.91
C VAL A 48 -0.64 1.45 -0.79
N VAL A 49 -0.97 0.18 -0.90
CA VAL A 49 -0.60 -0.83 0.09
C VAL A 49 0.81 -1.35 -0.19
N ALA A 50 1.63 -1.43 0.86
CA ALA A 50 2.93 -2.07 0.82
C ALA A 50 2.86 -3.46 1.46
N GLU A 51 3.56 -3.66 2.59
CA GLU A 51 3.54 -4.92 3.33
C GLU A 51 2.42 -4.88 4.37
N ALA A 52 1.35 -5.63 4.13
CA ALA A 52 0.19 -5.68 5.01
C ALA A 52 -0.02 -7.09 5.57
N TRP A 53 -0.29 -7.19 6.88
CA TRP A 53 -0.58 -8.46 7.52
C TRP A 53 -2.00 -8.92 7.17
N THR A 54 -2.09 -9.92 6.31
CA THR A 54 -3.34 -10.48 5.82
C THR A 54 -3.40 -12.00 6.06
N PRO A 55 -4.59 -12.63 6.03
CA PRO A 55 -4.69 -14.09 6.08
C PRO A 55 -3.85 -14.80 5.01
N LEU A 56 -3.79 -14.23 3.80
CA LEU A 56 -2.96 -14.76 2.72
C LEU A 56 -1.47 -14.71 3.09
N TYR A 57 -1.03 -13.60 3.69
CA TYR A 57 0.36 -13.43 4.12
C TYR A 57 0.72 -14.39 5.25
N ALA A 58 -0.19 -14.58 6.21
CA ALA A 58 -0.04 -15.54 7.30
C ALA A 58 0.04 -16.99 6.80
N GLN A 59 -0.67 -17.34 5.73
CA GLN A 59 -0.55 -18.64 5.09
C GLN A 59 0.78 -18.79 4.35
N TRP A 60 1.20 -17.76 3.61
CA TRP A 60 2.44 -17.77 2.86
C TRP A 60 3.66 -17.94 3.77
N ILE A 61 3.72 -17.25 4.92
CA ILE A 61 4.84 -17.35 5.84
C ILE A 61 5.02 -18.78 6.39
N LYS A 62 3.93 -19.54 6.54
CA LYS A 62 3.97 -20.95 6.97
C LYS A 62 4.65 -21.89 5.97
N THR A 63 4.86 -21.45 4.73
CA THR A 63 5.58 -22.26 3.72
C THR A 63 7.10 -22.29 3.92
N PHE A 64 7.64 -21.47 4.84
CA PHE A 64 9.08 -21.32 5.07
C PHE A 64 9.65 -22.28 6.14
N GLY A 65 9.05 -23.42 6.36
CA GLY A 65 9.56 -24.45 7.25
C GLY A 65 9.10 -24.29 8.72
N ASP A 66 10.04 -24.41 9.67
CA ASP A 66 9.72 -24.30 11.09
C ASP A 66 9.51 -22.84 11.56
N GLU A 67 9.14 -22.69 12.82
CA GLU A 67 8.87 -21.36 13.39
C GLU A 67 10.08 -20.42 13.36
N GLN A 68 11.28 -20.94 13.44
CA GLN A 68 12.49 -20.12 13.39
C GLN A 68 12.69 -19.57 11.97
N ALA A 69 12.59 -20.42 10.95
CA ALA A 69 12.68 -20.01 9.54
C ALA A 69 11.59 -19.00 9.18
N GLN A 70 10.37 -19.18 9.70
CA GLN A 70 9.25 -18.24 9.51
C GLN A 70 9.55 -16.88 10.15
N ARG A 71 10.08 -16.84 11.38
CA ARG A 71 10.50 -15.59 12.05
C ARG A 71 11.62 -14.87 11.29
N GLU A 72 12.63 -15.61 10.85
CA GLU A 72 13.74 -15.02 10.07
C GLU A 72 13.25 -14.44 8.73
N GLN A 73 12.32 -15.12 8.05
CA GLN A 73 11.74 -14.62 6.82
C GLN A 73 10.88 -13.38 7.06
N LEU A 74 10.10 -13.35 8.14
CA LEU A 74 9.31 -12.20 8.51
C LEU A 74 10.21 -11.01 8.87
N ALA A 75 11.27 -11.21 9.64
CA ALA A 75 12.24 -10.18 10.00
C ALA A 75 12.86 -9.51 8.76
N LYS A 76 13.24 -10.28 7.72
CA LYS A 76 13.76 -9.71 6.45
C LYS A 76 12.81 -8.71 5.80
N ILE A 77 11.52 -8.83 6.07
CA ILE A 77 10.49 -7.94 5.54
C ILE A 77 10.29 -6.77 6.49
N THR A 78 10.06 -7.04 7.77
CA THR A 78 9.73 -6.03 8.76
C THR A 78 10.87 -5.08 9.05
N ASP A 79 12.12 -5.54 8.99
CA ASP A 79 13.31 -4.68 9.14
C ASP A 79 13.41 -3.57 8.07
N ARG A 80 12.72 -3.77 6.95
CA ARG A 80 12.62 -2.76 5.88
C ARG A 80 11.51 -1.73 6.09
N ILE A 81 10.71 -1.89 7.14
CA ILE A 81 9.61 -0.96 7.46
C ILE A 81 10.09 -0.05 8.60
N PRO A 82 10.36 1.23 8.34
CA PRO A 82 10.99 2.11 9.32
C PRO A 82 10.16 2.30 10.59
N LEU A 83 8.83 2.47 10.44
CA LEU A 83 7.96 2.71 11.58
C LEU A 83 7.60 1.38 12.27
N GLY A 84 8.21 1.15 13.43
CA GLY A 84 7.88 0.04 14.32
C GLY A 84 8.33 -1.34 13.84
N HIS A 85 9.06 -1.46 12.72
CA HIS A 85 9.55 -2.73 12.17
C HIS A 85 8.47 -3.81 12.12
N ARG A 86 7.28 -3.45 11.69
CA ARG A 86 6.13 -4.33 11.56
C ARG A 86 5.36 -4.08 10.27
N MET A 87 4.61 -5.07 9.82
CA MET A 87 3.65 -4.90 8.74
C MET A 87 2.50 -3.98 9.15
N THR A 88 1.88 -3.34 8.16
CA THR A 88 0.65 -2.57 8.34
C THR A 88 -0.50 -3.52 8.65
N GLU A 89 -1.30 -3.20 9.66
CA GLU A 89 -2.52 -3.92 9.96
C GLU A 89 -3.63 -3.56 8.96
N THR A 90 -4.52 -4.51 8.70
CA THR A 90 -5.65 -4.27 7.77
C THR A 90 -6.57 -3.15 8.25
N SER A 91 -6.71 -2.97 9.57
CA SER A 91 -7.47 -1.87 10.16
C SER A 91 -6.86 -0.50 9.84
N GLU A 92 -5.53 -0.36 9.85
CA GLU A 92 -4.85 0.91 9.52
C GLU A 92 -5.09 1.32 8.06
N ILE A 93 -5.16 0.32 7.16
CA ILE A 93 -5.55 0.55 5.76
C ILE A 93 -7.02 0.98 5.68
N ALA A 94 -7.90 0.28 6.38
CA ALA A 94 -9.33 0.58 6.42
C ALA A 94 -9.60 1.99 6.98
N ASP A 95 -8.92 2.39 8.05
CA ASP A 95 -9.04 3.72 8.65
C ASP A 95 -8.63 4.83 7.67
N THR A 96 -7.56 4.59 6.89
CA THR A 96 -7.14 5.49 5.82
C THR A 96 -8.21 5.62 4.73
N VAL A 97 -8.82 4.50 4.33
CA VAL A 97 -9.93 4.50 3.36
C VAL A 97 -11.13 5.28 3.90
N VAL A 98 -11.52 5.03 5.16
CA VAL A 98 -12.64 5.72 5.81
C VAL A 98 -12.38 7.23 5.89
N PHE A 99 -11.17 7.65 6.27
CA PHE A 99 -10.78 9.07 6.25
C PHE A 99 -10.95 9.68 4.86
N LEU A 100 -10.43 9.04 3.83
CA LEU A 100 -10.51 9.53 2.45
C LEU A 100 -11.93 9.53 1.87
N LEU A 101 -12.83 8.69 2.38
CA LEU A 101 -14.26 8.68 2.00
C LEU A 101 -15.08 9.71 2.77
N SER A 102 -14.59 10.19 3.91
CA SER A 102 -15.30 11.13 4.78
C SER A 102 -15.14 12.59 4.32
N ASP A 103 -15.99 13.46 4.87
CA ASP A 103 -15.92 14.92 4.67
C ASP A 103 -14.65 15.55 5.26
N ARG A 104 -13.94 14.84 6.15
CA ARG A 104 -12.66 15.29 6.70
C ARG A 104 -11.57 15.45 5.62
N SER A 105 -11.73 14.78 4.49
CA SER A 105 -10.86 14.89 3.33
C SER A 105 -11.55 15.60 2.14
N SER A 106 -12.51 16.50 2.41
CA SER A 106 -13.39 17.12 1.42
C SER A 106 -12.66 17.82 0.25
N HIS A 107 -11.43 18.27 0.48
CA HIS A 107 -10.62 18.94 -0.56
C HIS A 107 -9.39 18.11 -1.00
N THR A 108 -9.47 16.76 -0.83
CA THR A 108 -8.39 15.83 -1.20
C THR A 108 -8.84 14.98 -2.38
N THR A 109 -8.24 15.16 -3.55
CA THR A 109 -8.50 14.38 -4.76
C THR A 109 -7.22 14.18 -5.58
N GLY A 110 -7.13 13.13 -6.37
CA GLY A 110 -5.98 12.78 -7.20
C GLY A 110 -4.76 12.31 -6.41
N GLN A 111 -4.88 12.04 -5.12
CA GLN A 111 -3.76 11.72 -4.24
C GLN A 111 -3.54 10.21 -4.11
N TRP A 112 -2.28 9.85 -3.90
CA TRP A 112 -1.84 8.52 -3.49
C TRP A 112 -1.38 8.58 -2.05
N VAL A 113 -2.03 7.83 -1.16
CA VAL A 113 -1.76 7.81 0.28
C VAL A 113 -1.17 6.47 0.66
N PHE A 114 -0.11 6.48 1.48
CA PHE A 114 0.72 5.33 1.80
C PHE A 114 0.67 5.00 3.30
N PRO A 115 -0.28 4.18 3.76
CA PRO A 115 -0.23 3.63 5.12
C PRO A 115 0.75 2.44 5.15
N ASP A 116 2.05 2.71 5.11
CA ASP A 116 3.10 1.72 4.85
C ASP A 116 4.27 1.75 5.84
N GLY A 117 4.17 2.54 6.90
CA GLY A 117 5.25 2.70 7.86
C GLY A 117 6.53 3.33 7.29
N GLY A 118 6.42 4.03 6.16
CA GLY A 118 7.55 4.67 5.47
C GLY A 118 8.29 3.75 4.49
N TYR A 119 7.74 2.57 4.20
CA TYR A 119 8.40 1.57 3.36
C TYR A 119 8.82 2.10 1.99
N VAL A 120 7.96 2.88 1.31
CA VAL A 120 8.21 3.33 -0.07
C VAL A 120 9.10 4.57 -0.13
N HIS A 121 8.90 5.53 0.76
CA HIS A 121 9.45 6.89 0.58
C HIS A 121 10.59 7.28 1.50
N LEU A 122 10.81 6.57 2.61
CA LEU A 122 11.90 6.93 3.51
C LEU A 122 13.23 6.32 3.06
N ASP A 123 14.28 7.14 3.06
CA ASP A 123 15.64 6.69 2.86
C ASP A 123 16.15 5.96 4.11
N ARG A 124 16.80 4.83 3.89
CA ARG A 124 17.35 3.94 4.94
C ARG A 124 18.87 3.75 4.79
N ALA A 125 19.49 4.56 3.96
CA ALA A 125 20.92 4.43 3.68
C ALA A 125 21.83 4.96 4.81
N LEU A 126 21.25 5.65 5.79
CA LEU A 126 21.97 6.27 6.91
C LEU A 126 21.77 5.57 8.25
N ASP A 127 21.19 4.39 8.27
CA ASP A 127 21.02 3.55 9.46
C ASP A 127 22.34 2.89 9.93
#